data_299347f2062f99e746bf6289d5724867
#
_entry.id   299347f2062f99e746bf6289d5724867
#
_cell.length_a   1.000
_cell.length_b   1.000
_cell.length_c   1.000
_cell.angle_alpha   90.00
_cell.angle_beta   90.00
_cell.angle_gamma   90.00
#
_symmetry.space_group_name_H-M   'P 1'
#
loop_
_entity.id
_entity.type
_entity.pdbx_description
1 polymer ?
#
loop_
_entity_poly.entity_id
_entity_poly.type
_entity_poly.pdbx_seq_one_letter_code
_entity_poly.pdbx_strand_id
1 'polypeptide(L)'
;DQVRPGGVVAFVTSRFTMDSKNSDARKYMAQRAELLGAIRLPNTAFKANAGTEVVSDIIFLQKRDHPIDIMPDWVQLNTTPDGYTMNSYFVEHPEMVLGELSMESTQYGKDDLTVRPREDMELADLLREAVTRIGGTYAPAELTEEANSQEKEQITIPARPDVKNFSYTVVDDEVYFRENSVMRLVELNDKAKERVSGMVELRRIVNELIEYQLEDYPDDMIQAKQVELNAAYDAFTAKNGLINNRANSQAFADDSSYYLLCSLENLDEDGHL
;
A
#
# COMPACT_ATOMS: atom_id res chain seq x y z
N ASP A 1 2.19 5.31 -4.16
CA ASP A 1 1.94 6.74 -3.89
C ASP A 1 3.15 7.64 -4.14
N GLN A 2 4.38 7.11 -4.12
CA GLN A 2 5.62 7.89 -4.39
C GLN A 2 5.92 8.12 -5.88
N VAL A 3 5.20 7.46 -6.76
CA VAL A 3 5.37 7.61 -8.22
C VAL A 3 4.46 8.72 -8.70
N ARG A 4 4.99 9.62 -9.53
CA ARG A 4 4.21 10.68 -10.16
C ARG A 4 3.08 10.12 -11.05
N PRO A 5 2.00 10.85 -11.28
CA PRO A 5 1.02 10.50 -12.32
C PRO A 5 1.69 10.20 -13.66
N GLY A 6 1.18 9.19 -14.39
CA GLY A 6 1.78 8.70 -15.64
C GLY A 6 3.10 7.93 -15.47
N GLY A 7 3.70 7.92 -14.27
CA GLY A 7 4.91 7.16 -13.99
C GLY A 7 4.67 5.65 -13.97
N VAL A 8 5.69 4.89 -14.35
CA VAL A 8 5.64 3.43 -14.40
C VAL A 8 6.34 2.82 -13.19
N VAL A 9 5.73 1.81 -12.61
CA VAL A 9 6.28 0.99 -11.54
C VAL A 9 6.45 -0.43 -12.07
N ALA A 10 7.64 -1.00 -11.87
CA ALA A 10 7.88 -2.41 -12.08
C ALA A 10 8.40 -3.01 -10.76
N PHE A 11 7.81 -4.10 -10.30
CA PHE A 11 8.27 -4.77 -9.08
C PHE A 11 8.09 -6.28 -9.16
N VAL A 12 8.99 -6.98 -8.50
CA VAL A 12 8.94 -8.44 -8.36
C VAL A 12 8.28 -8.77 -7.04
N THR A 13 7.33 -9.68 -7.08
CA THR A 13 6.59 -10.11 -5.89
C THR A 13 6.28 -11.59 -5.94
N SER A 14 5.86 -12.15 -4.82
CA SER A 14 5.32 -13.52 -4.79
C SER A 14 4.05 -13.59 -5.65
N ARG A 15 3.81 -14.75 -6.30
CA ARG A 15 2.58 -15.01 -7.04
C ARG A 15 1.31 -14.72 -6.23
N PHE A 16 1.37 -14.80 -4.90
CA PHE A 16 0.22 -14.52 -4.02
C PHE A 16 -0.28 -13.08 -4.11
N THR A 17 0.49 -12.13 -4.60
CA THR A 17 -0.01 -10.78 -4.89
C THR A 17 -1.10 -10.84 -5.95
N MET A 18 -0.88 -11.62 -7.00
CA MET A 18 -1.86 -11.80 -8.08
C MET A 18 -2.91 -12.88 -7.76
N ASP A 19 -2.52 -13.99 -7.10
CA ASP A 19 -3.36 -15.17 -6.92
C ASP A 19 -4.07 -15.26 -5.55
N SER A 20 -3.88 -14.31 -4.63
CA SER A 20 -4.59 -14.33 -3.34
C SER A 20 -6.11 -14.32 -3.54
N LYS A 21 -6.84 -15.15 -2.76
CA LYS A 21 -8.31 -15.12 -2.73
C LYS A 21 -8.84 -13.76 -2.27
N ASN A 22 -8.14 -13.12 -1.31
CA ASN A 22 -8.41 -11.73 -0.95
C ASN A 22 -7.90 -10.81 -2.07
N SER A 23 -8.81 -10.05 -2.67
CA SER A 23 -8.54 -9.15 -3.79
C SER A 23 -8.28 -7.70 -3.38
N ASP A 24 -8.27 -7.35 -2.08
CA ASP A 24 -8.23 -5.95 -1.63
C ASP A 24 -6.97 -5.21 -2.09
N ALA A 25 -5.81 -5.87 -2.04
CA ALA A 25 -4.57 -5.28 -2.56
C ALA A 25 -4.65 -5.00 -4.07
N ARG A 26 -5.22 -5.93 -4.85
CA ARG A 26 -5.41 -5.74 -6.30
C ARG A 26 -6.43 -4.64 -6.61
N LYS A 27 -7.54 -4.57 -5.85
CA LYS A 27 -8.52 -3.47 -5.96
C LYS A 27 -7.85 -2.13 -5.69
N TYR A 28 -7.08 -2.04 -4.62
CA TYR A 28 -6.34 -0.82 -4.28
C TYR A 28 -5.39 -0.38 -5.39
N MET A 29 -4.64 -1.33 -5.97
CA MET A 29 -3.76 -1.07 -7.10
C MET A 29 -4.54 -0.63 -8.34
N ALA A 30 -5.62 -1.36 -8.71
CA ALA A 30 -6.41 -1.07 -9.90
C ALA A 30 -7.07 0.32 -9.87
N GLN A 31 -7.50 0.77 -8.70
CA GLN A 31 -8.06 2.11 -8.54
C GLN A 31 -7.03 3.21 -8.79
N ARG A 32 -5.77 2.98 -8.47
CA ARG A 32 -4.69 3.99 -8.52
C ARG A 32 -3.74 3.85 -9.69
N ALA A 33 -3.72 2.69 -10.33
CA ALA A 33 -2.81 2.40 -11.43
C ALA A 33 -3.47 1.50 -12.47
N GLU A 34 -3.01 1.61 -13.70
CA GLU A 34 -3.35 0.71 -14.79
C GLU A 34 -2.34 -0.43 -14.85
N LEU A 35 -2.81 -1.67 -15.00
CA LEU A 35 -1.93 -2.80 -15.25
C LEU A 35 -1.46 -2.75 -16.70
N LEU A 36 -0.18 -2.51 -16.90
CA LEU A 36 0.45 -2.56 -18.23
C LEU A 36 0.74 -3.99 -18.65
N GLY A 37 0.91 -4.87 -17.68
CA GLY A 37 1.14 -6.29 -17.86
C GLY A 37 1.81 -6.92 -16.64
N ALA A 38 1.84 -8.24 -16.62
CA ALA A 38 2.55 -9.02 -15.63
C ALA A 38 3.23 -10.23 -16.25
N ILE A 39 4.37 -10.64 -15.71
CA ILE A 39 5.13 -11.80 -16.18
C ILE A 39 5.29 -12.76 -15.00
N ARG A 40 4.84 -14.01 -15.17
CA ARG A 40 5.01 -15.06 -14.18
C ARG A 40 6.26 -15.88 -14.45
N LEU A 41 7.16 -15.92 -13.49
CA LEU A 41 8.44 -16.60 -13.58
C LEU A 41 8.34 -18.04 -13.06
N PRO A 42 9.14 -18.98 -13.60
CA PRO A 42 9.24 -20.32 -13.05
C PRO A 42 9.80 -20.29 -11.62
N ASN A 43 9.47 -21.34 -10.85
CA ASN A 43 9.87 -21.45 -9.44
C ASN A 43 11.38 -21.43 -9.21
N THR A 44 12.18 -21.75 -10.22
CA THR A 44 13.65 -21.77 -10.16
C THR A 44 14.31 -20.43 -10.51
N ALA A 45 13.54 -19.40 -10.89
CA ALA A 45 14.10 -18.12 -11.36
C ALA A 45 15.09 -17.46 -10.36
N PHE A 46 14.90 -17.64 -9.07
CA PHE A 46 15.75 -17.09 -8.01
C PHE A 46 16.58 -18.15 -7.27
N LYS A 47 16.55 -19.42 -7.71
CA LYS A 47 17.27 -20.53 -7.05
C LYS A 47 18.76 -20.27 -6.96
N ALA A 48 19.39 -19.80 -8.03
CA ALA A 48 20.83 -19.56 -8.07
C ALA A 48 21.28 -18.38 -7.20
N ASN A 49 20.44 -17.34 -7.07
CA ASN A 49 20.80 -16.08 -6.40
C ASN A 49 20.32 -16.01 -4.94
N ALA A 50 19.15 -16.60 -4.66
CA ALA A 50 18.51 -16.53 -3.34
C ALA A 50 18.31 -17.90 -2.67
N GLY A 51 18.66 -19.01 -3.34
CA GLY A 51 18.52 -20.36 -2.80
C GLY A 51 17.05 -20.79 -2.58
N THR A 52 16.08 -20.08 -3.17
CA THR A 52 14.65 -20.32 -2.99
C THR A 52 13.98 -20.76 -4.28
N GLU A 53 13.02 -21.67 -4.16
CA GLU A 53 12.18 -22.16 -5.24
C GLU A 53 10.74 -21.67 -5.04
N VAL A 54 10.47 -20.45 -5.53
CA VAL A 54 9.17 -19.81 -5.40
C VAL A 54 8.73 -19.21 -6.73
N VAL A 55 7.46 -19.38 -7.07
CA VAL A 55 6.86 -18.70 -8.20
C VAL A 55 6.70 -17.23 -7.88
N SER A 56 7.23 -16.39 -8.74
CA SER A 56 7.21 -14.93 -8.58
C SER A 56 6.63 -14.27 -9.81
N ASP A 57 6.02 -13.12 -9.62
CA ASP A 57 5.45 -12.29 -10.69
C ASP A 57 6.23 -10.97 -10.80
N ILE A 58 6.49 -10.53 -12.02
CA ILE A 58 6.92 -9.15 -12.30
C ILE A 58 5.67 -8.41 -12.75
N ILE A 59 5.29 -7.36 -12.01
CA ILE A 59 4.06 -6.60 -12.27
C ILE A 59 4.45 -5.20 -12.73
N PHE A 60 3.87 -4.75 -13.83
CA PHE A 60 4.08 -3.43 -14.43
C PHE A 60 2.80 -2.63 -14.31
N LEU A 61 2.89 -1.48 -13.63
CA LEU A 61 1.76 -0.59 -13.38
C LEU A 61 2.09 0.83 -13.83
N GLN A 62 1.11 1.53 -14.40
CA GLN A 62 1.20 2.96 -14.68
C GLN A 62 0.29 3.72 -13.74
N LYS A 63 0.85 4.69 -13.00
CA LYS A 63 0.08 5.50 -12.05
C LYS A 63 -0.95 6.35 -12.79
N ARG A 64 -2.21 6.30 -12.31
CA ARG A 64 -3.29 7.19 -12.78
C ARG A 64 -3.13 8.59 -12.22
N ASP A 65 -3.69 9.57 -12.90
CA ASP A 65 -3.73 10.96 -12.41
C ASP A 65 -4.60 11.07 -11.15
N HIS A 66 -5.74 10.36 -11.14
CA HIS A 66 -6.66 10.31 -10.01
C HIS A 66 -7.09 8.86 -9.76
N PRO A 67 -7.38 8.49 -8.50
CA PRO A 67 -8.03 7.23 -8.22
C PRO A 67 -9.41 7.16 -8.90
N ILE A 68 -9.71 6.03 -9.49
CA ILE A 68 -11.02 5.76 -10.13
C ILE A 68 -11.65 4.52 -9.50
N ASP A 69 -12.96 4.52 -9.40
CA ASP A 69 -13.69 3.32 -8.95
C ASP A 69 -13.88 2.36 -10.13
N ILE A 70 -12.93 1.44 -10.27
CA ILE A 70 -12.89 0.46 -11.36
C ILE A 70 -12.50 -0.91 -10.81
N MET A 71 -13.06 -1.94 -11.39
CA MET A 71 -12.75 -3.34 -11.08
C MET A 71 -12.46 -4.12 -12.37
N PRO A 72 -11.26 -3.98 -12.95
CA PRO A 72 -10.88 -4.74 -14.13
C PRO A 72 -10.72 -6.23 -13.80
N ASP A 73 -10.77 -7.09 -14.81
CA ASP A 73 -10.80 -8.54 -14.67
C ASP A 73 -9.58 -9.10 -13.92
N TRP A 74 -8.40 -8.49 -14.08
CA TRP A 74 -7.20 -8.91 -13.36
C TRP A 74 -7.26 -8.75 -11.83
N VAL A 75 -8.27 -8.07 -11.30
CA VAL A 75 -8.53 -8.02 -9.85
C VAL A 75 -9.05 -9.37 -9.35
N GLN A 76 -9.67 -10.16 -10.22
CA GLN A 76 -10.28 -11.44 -9.91
C GLN A 76 -9.38 -12.64 -10.26
N LEU A 77 -9.77 -13.79 -9.74
CA LEU A 77 -9.21 -15.08 -10.15
C LEU A 77 -10.12 -15.73 -11.19
N ASN A 78 -9.53 -16.54 -12.03
CA ASN A 78 -10.24 -17.36 -13.00
C ASN A 78 -9.59 -18.75 -13.08
N THR A 79 -10.19 -19.65 -13.86
CA THR A 79 -9.71 -21.03 -14.00
C THR A 79 -9.28 -21.28 -15.45
N THR A 80 -8.08 -21.84 -15.62
CA THR A 80 -7.58 -22.26 -16.94
C THR A 80 -8.40 -23.43 -17.47
N PRO A 81 -8.36 -23.72 -18.79
CA PRO A 81 -8.99 -24.91 -19.37
C PRO A 81 -8.56 -26.22 -18.71
N ASP A 82 -7.33 -26.28 -18.20
CA ASP A 82 -6.77 -27.45 -17.49
C ASP A 82 -7.16 -27.51 -16.00
N GLY A 83 -7.98 -26.56 -15.52
CA GLY A 83 -8.52 -26.56 -14.15
C GLY A 83 -7.65 -25.87 -13.10
N TYR A 84 -6.59 -25.14 -13.47
CA TYR A 84 -5.77 -24.36 -12.53
C TYR A 84 -6.44 -23.03 -12.21
N THR A 85 -6.58 -22.71 -10.92
CA THR A 85 -7.09 -21.39 -10.48
C THR A 85 -5.93 -20.44 -10.29
N MET A 86 -5.97 -19.31 -11.00
CA MET A 86 -4.96 -18.26 -10.94
C MET A 86 -5.56 -16.91 -11.30
N ASN A 87 -4.76 -15.85 -11.29
CA ASN A 87 -5.23 -14.52 -11.67
C ASN A 87 -5.78 -14.51 -13.10
N SER A 88 -6.92 -13.81 -13.32
CA SER A 88 -7.57 -13.70 -14.62
C SER A 88 -6.62 -13.24 -15.73
N TYR A 89 -5.70 -12.31 -15.41
CA TYR A 89 -4.71 -11.84 -16.36
C TYR A 89 -3.88 -12.98 -16.97
N PHE A 90 -3.39 -13.92 -16.15
CA PHE A 90 -2.59 -15.05 -16.66
C PHE A 90 -3.42 -16.12 -17.33
N VAL A 91 -4.73 -16.20 -17.06
CA VAL A 91 -5.66 -17.08 -17.79
C VAL A 91 -5.90 -16.53 -19.19
N GLU A 92 -6.00 -15.22 -19.33
CA GLU A 92 -6.21 -14.53 -20.62
C GLU A 92 -4.90 -14.39 -21.42
N HIS A 93 -3.76 -14.31 -20.72
CA HIS A 93 -2.42 -14.16 -21.29
C HIS A 93 -1.49 -15.32 -20.89
N PRO A 94 -1.76 -16.55 -21.32
CA PRO A 94 -0.95 -17.71 -20.96
C PRO A 94 0.51 -17.62 -21.45
N GLU A 95 0.78 -16.84 -22.48
CA GLU A 95 2.13 -16.54 -22.98
C GLU A 95 2.98 -15.72 -22.01
N MET A 96 2.35 -15.09 -21.02
CA MET A 96 3.03 -14.35 -19.96
C MET A 96 3.44 -15.23 -18.77
N VAL A 97 3.12 -16.53 -18.81
CA VAL A 97 3.60 -17.54 -17.87
C VAL A 97 4.83 -18.23 -18.48
N LEU A 98 6.02 -17.93 -17.96
CA LEU A 98 7.29 -18.36 -18.54
C LEU A 98 7.72 -19.76 -18.07
N GLY A 99 6.81 -20.71 -18.13
CA GLY A 99 7.04 -22.10 -17.75
C GLY A 99 5.81 -22.95 -17.94
N GLU A 100 5.82 -24.11 -17.32
CA GLU A 100 4.73 -25.09 -17.35
C GLU A 100 3.99 -25.11 -16.02
N LEU A 101 2.67 -24.93 -16.06
CA LEU A 101 1.82 -25.03 -14.88
C LEU A 101 1.80 -26.47 -14.37
N SER A 102 1.98 -26.65 -13.08
CA SER A 102 1.97 -27.96 -12.41
C SER A 102 1.43 -27.83 -10.98
N MET A 103 0.86 -28.91 -10.48
CA MET A 103 0.53 -29.02 -9.05
C MET A 103 1.64 -29.79 -8.34
N GLU A 104 2.17 -29.25 -7.27
CA GLU A 104 3.18 -29.89 -6.46
C GLU A 104 2.77 -29.90 -4.99
N SER A 105 3.04 -31.02 -4.33
CA SER A 105 2.81 -31.14 -2.88
C SER A 105 3.82 -30.30 -2.12
N THR A 106 3.32 -29.37 -1.33
CA THR A 106 4.16 -28.58 -0.42
C THR A 106 4.60 -29.43 0.78
N GLN A 107 5.64 -28.96 1.48
CA GLN A 107 6.10 -29.58 2.75
C GLN A 107 5.00 -29.68 3.83
N TYR A 108 3.86 -29.00 3.64
CA TYR A 108 2.70 -29.05 4.53
C TYR A 108 1.59 -29.99 4.02
N GLY A 109 1.87 -30.84 3.02
CA GLY A 109 0.95 -31.85 2.51
C GLY A 109 -0.26 -31.30 1.74
N LYS A 110 -0.21 -30.06 1.27
CA LYS A 110 -1.21 -29.46 0.38
C LYS A 110 -0.61 -29.30 -1.02
N ASP A 111 -1.38 -29.67 -2.02
CA ASP A 111 -1.01 -29.39 -3.40
C ASP A 111 -1.14 -27.90 -3.68
N ASP A 112 -0.10 -27.32 -4.24
CA ASP A 112 -0.05 -25.92 -4.60
C ASP A 112 0.37 -25.73 -6.06
N LEU A 113 -0.18 -24.70 -6.69
CA LEU A 113 0.14 -24.37 -8.08
C LEU A 113 1.58 -23.84 -8.16
N THR A 114 2.37 -24.45 -9.04
CA THR A 114 3.73 -24.03 -9.36
C THR A 114 3.91 -23.82 -10.84
N VAL A 115 5.03 -23.21 -11.22
CA VAL A 115 5.47 -23.04 -12.60
C VAL A 115 6.86 -23.64 -12.73
N ARG A 116 6.98 -24.73 -13.48
CA ARG A 116 8.26 -25.38 -13.78
C ARG A 116 8.97 -24.69 -14.94
N PRO A 117 10.30 -24.61 -14.94
CA PRO A 117 11.03 -24.10 -16.11
C PRO A 117 10.78 -25.01 -17.34
N ARG A 118 10.79 -24.43 -18.52
CA ARG A 118 10.82 -25.20 -19.78
C ARG A 118 12.21 -25.75 -20.00
N GLU A 119 12.33 -27.01 -20.37
CA GLU A 119 13.62 -27.67 -20.53
C GLU A 119 14.38 -27.24 -21.79
N ASP A 120 13.66 -26.79 -22.80
CA ASP A 120 14.15 -26.48 -24.16
C ASP A 120 14.36 -24.97 -24.41
N MET A 121 14.09 -24.13 -23.42
CA MET A 121 14.18 -22.66 -23.56
C MET A 121 14.85 -21.99 -22.39
N GLU A 122 15.72 -21.06 -22.68
CA GLU A 122 16.36 -20.24 -21.65
C GLU A 122 15.40 -19.16 -21.11
N LEU A 123 15.33 -18.99 -19.78
CA LEU A 123 14.48 -17.99 -19.15
C LEU A 123 14.74 -16.57 -19.69
N ALA A 124 16.01 -16.26 -20.01
CA ALA A 124 16.38 -14.95 -20.54
C ALA A 124 15.74 -14.66 -21.90
N ASP A 125 15.56 -15.67 -22.75
CA ASP A 125 14.94 -15.50 -24.07
C ASP A 125 13.42 -15.36 -23.94
N LEU A 126 12.80 -16.17 -23.06
CA LEU A 126 11.39 -16.03 -22.71
C LEU A 126 11.06 -14.65 -22.14
N LEU A 127 11.91 -14.13 -21.26
CA LEU A 127 11.75 -12.78 -20.70
C LEU A 127 11.85 -11.69 -21.76
N ARG A 128 12.82 -11.78 -22.70
CA ARG A 128 12.95 -10.80 -23.79
C ARG A 128 11.67 -10.77 -24.64
N GLU A 129 11.09 -11.92 -24.94
CA GLU A 129 9.84 -11.99 -25.68
C GLU A 129 8.67 -11.42 -24.86
N ALA A 130 8.50 -11.83 -23.60
CA ALA A 130 7.40 -11.37 -22.74
C ALA A 130 7.40 -9.86 -22.53
N VAL A 131 8.58 -9.25 -22.34
CA VAL A 131 8.70 -7.79 -22.17
C VAL A 131 8.18 -7.02 -23.38
N THR A 132 8.31 -7.55 -24.59
CA THR A 132 7.78 -6.89 -25.81
C THR A 132 6.24 -6.80 -25.83
N ARG A 133 5.58 -7.60 -25.00
CA ARG A 133 4.11 -7.66 -24.89
C ARG A 133 3.57 -6.76 -23.78
N ILE A 134 4.44 -6.19 -22.94
CA ILE A 134 4.03 -5.24 -21.91
C ILE A 134 3.52 -3.98 -22.61
N GLY A 135 2.23 -3.70 -22.43
CA GLY A 135 1.60 -2.49 -22.95
C GLY A 135 2.04 -1.27 -22.15
N GLY A 136 1.86 -0.11 -22.72
CA GLY A 136 2.07 1.16 -22.03
C GLY A 136 2.77 2.19 -22.90
N THR A 137 2.27 3.41 -22.83
CA THR A 137 2.93 4.56 -23.45
C THR A 137 3.62 5.33 -22.35
N TYR A 138 4.94 5.35 -22.37
CA TYR A 138 5.69 6.27 -21.52
C TYR A 138 5.40 7.69 -22.04
N ALA A 139 4.61 8.45 -21.28
CA ALA A 139 4.53 9.89 -21.47
C ALA A 139 5.73 10.49 -20.73
N PRO A 140 6.73 11.08 -21.45
CA PRO A 140 7.72 11.92 -20.82
C PRO A 140 6.95 12.96 -20.00
N ALA A 141 7.40 13.28 -18.79
CA ALA A 141 6.90 14.46 -18.12
C ALA A 141 7.29 15.63 -19.04
N GLU A 142 6.34 16.16 -19.78
CA GLU A 142 6.49 17.52 -20.27
C GLU A 142 6.55 18.36 -18.99
N LEU A 143 7.75 18.83 -18.67
CA LEU A 143 7.94 19.96 -17.80
C LEU A 143 7.36 21.16 -18.58
N THR A 144 6.04 21.19 -18.74
CA THR A 144 5.38 22.39 -19.16
C THR A 144 5.58 23.37 -18.02
N GLU A 145 6.25 24.48 -18.32
CA GLU A 145 6.32 25.62 -17.42
C GLU A 145 4.90 26.07 -16.96
N GLU A 146 3.84 25.61 -17.64
CA GLU A 146 2.44 25.78 -17.27
C GLU A 146 1.97 24.92 -16.08
N ALA A 147 2.59 23.79 -15.78
CA ALA A 147 2.35 23.06 -14.52
C ALA A 147 2.90 23.85 -13.31
N ASN A 148 3.84 24.76 -13.54
CA ASN A 148 4.35 25.70 -12.55
C ASN A 148 3.43 26.92 -12.31
N SER A 149 2.41 27.13 -13.11
CA SER A 149 1.52 28.31 -12.98
C SER A 149 0.22 28.04 -12.21
N GLN A 150 0.00 26.81 -11.72
CA GLN A 150 -1.06 26.45 -10.77
C GLN A 150 -0.53 25.80 -9.47
N GLU A 151 0.77 25.70 -9.27
CA GLU A 151 1.30 25.64 -7.93
C GLU A 151 0.99 27.03 -7.29
N LYS A 152 -0.17 27.16 -6.64
CA LYS A 152 -0.27 28.02 -5.48
C LYS A 152 1.02 27.73 -4.71
N GLU A 153 1.81 28.79 -4.39
CA GLU A 153 3.02 28.65 -3.59
C GLU A 153 2.69 27.75 -2.40
N GLN A 154 3.01 26.45 -2.53
CA GLN A 154 2.80 25.52 -1.45
C GLN A 154 3.77 25.92 -0.35
N ILE A 155 3.23 26.45 0.72
CA ILE A 155 4.03 26.81 1.91
C ILE A 155 4.68 25.52 2.40
N THR A 156 6.01 25.47 2.28
CA THR A 156 6.80 24.34 2.73
C THR A 156 7.80 24.79 3.78
N ILE A 157 8.01 23.96 4.78
CA ILE A 157 9.04 24.12 5.80
C ILE A 157 9.96 22.90 5.81
N PRO A 158 11.22 23.03 6.27
CA PRO A 158 12.11 21.88 6.39
C PRO A 158 11.50 20.80 7.30
N ALA A 159 11.69 19.52 6.93
CA ALA A 159 11.21 18.41 7.72
C ALA A 159 11.90 18.36 9.10
N ARG A 160 11.09 18.22 10.15
CA ARG A 160 11.58 18.03 11.50
C ARG A 160 11.96 16.57 11.74
N PRO A 161 13.07 16.28 12.44
CA PRO A 161 13.53 14.91 12.69
C PRO A 161 12.53 14.07 13.50
N ASP A 162 11.76 14.70 14.40
CA ASP A 162 10.77 14.07 15.27
C ASP A 162 9.46 13.71 14.57
N VAL A 163 9.24 14.17 13.35
CA VAL A 163 8.05 13.84 12.56
C VAL A 163 8.39 12.69 11.61
N LYS A 164 7.64 11.60 11.64
CA LYS A 164 7.82 10.47 10.70
C LYS A 164 7.51 10.89 9.27
N ASN A 165 8.19 10.27 8.31
CA ASN A 165 7.85 10.45 6.90
C ASN A 165 6.43 9.94 6.61
N PHE A 166 5.71 10.62 5.73
CA PHE A 166 4.29 10.37 5.41
C PHE A 166 3.38 10.43 6.65
N SER A 167 3.55 11.48 7.44
CA SER A 167 2.71 11.73 8.62
C SER A 167 2.33 13.20 8.71
N TYR A 168 1.14 13.44 9.23
CA TYR A 168 0.68 14.77 9.59
C TYR A 168 1.39 15.28 10.87
N THR A 169 1.55 16.56 10.96
CA THR A 169 1.99 17.25 12.18
C THR A 169 1.35 18.61 12.30
N VAL A 170 1.32 19.15 13.49
CA VAL A 170 0.79 20.51 13.76
C VAL A 170 1.96 21.41 14.17
N VAL A 171 2.10 22.52 13.48
CA VAL A 171 3.09 23.58 13.77
C VAL A 171 2.36 24.91 13.73
N ASP A 172 2.43 25.69 14.81
CA ASP A 172 1.76 27.01 14.96
C ASP A 172 0.27 26.97 14.60
N ASP A 173 -0.44 25.97 15.11
CA ASP A 173 -1.86 25.68 14.82
C ASP A 173 -2.17 25.29 13.37
N GLU A 174 -1.19 25.17 12.49
CA GLU A 174 -1.39 24.73 11.12
C GLU A 174 -0.97 23.27 10.91
N VAL A 175 -1.71 22.55 10.05
CA VAL A 175 -1.45 21.16 9.72
C VAL A 175 -0.47 21.07 8.56
N TYR A 176 0.60 20.33 8.79
CA TYR A 176 1.58 20.00 7.75
C TYR A 176 1.62 18.49 7.53
N PHE A 177 1.97 18.09 6.32
CA PHE A 177 2.24 16.70 5.97
C PHE A 177 3.69 16.55 5.54
N ARG A 178 4.42 15.63 6.18
CA ARG A 178 5.82 15.39 5.85
C ARG A 178 5.96 14.48 4.65
N GLU A 179 6.71 14.96 3.65
CA GLU A 179 7.17 14.19 2.51
C GLU A 179 8.69 14.34 2.36
N ASN A 180 9.41 13.29 2.75
CA ASN A 180 10.87 13.26 2.70
C ASN A 180 11.53 14.39 3.51
N SER A 181 12.20 15.32 2.85
CA SER A 181 12.96 16.41 3.48
C SER A 181 12.14 17.68 3.77
N VAL A 182 10.87 17.70 3.41
CA VAL A 182 10.00 18.87 3.57
C VAL A 182 8.69 18.51 4.26
N MET A 183 8.08 19.50 4.89
CA MET A 183 6.69 19.43 5.38
C MET A 183 5.87 20.47 4.62
N ARG A 184 4.77 20.03 4.00
CA ARG A 184 3.87 20.89 3.23
C ARG A 184 2.69 21.29 4.07
N LEU A 185 2.32 22.58 4.01
CA LEU A 185 1.07 23.05 4.60
C LEU A 185 -0.12 22.38 3.90
N VAL A 186 -1.04 21.82 4.70
CA VAL A 186 -2.25 21.17 4.19
C VAL A 186 -3.44 22.10 4.41
N GLU A 187 -4.04 22.58 3.32
CA GLU A 187 -5.24 23.43 3.39
C GLU A 187 -6.44 22.54 3.79
N LEU A 188 -6.90 22.68 5.01
CA LEU A 188 -8.04 21.97 5.57
C LEU A 188 -9.12 22.95 6.00
N ASN A 189 -10.38 22.53 5.91
CA ASN A 189 -11.44 23.24 6.60
C ASN A 189 -11.36 23.02 8.12
N ASP A 190 -12.00 23.86 8.89
CA ASP A 190 -11.92 23.82 10.38
C ASP A 190 -12.23 22.44 10.97
N LYS A 191 -13.23 21.72 10.44
CA LYS A 191 -13.59 20.38 10.91
C LYS A 191 -12.53 19.33 10.57
N ALA A 192 -11.95 19.37 9.39
CA ALA A 192 -10.90 18.47 8.99
C ALA A 192 -9.61 18.76 9.76
N LYS A 193 -9.29 20.04 9.98
CA LYS A 193 -8.17 20.49 10.81
C LYS A 193 -8.31 20.01 12.26
N GLU A 194 -9.49 20.15 12.87
CA GLU A 194 -9.78 19.64 14.21
C GLU A 194 -9.59 18.10 14.29
N ARG A 195 -10.08 17.33 13.29
CA ARG A 195 -9.92 15.88 13.22
C ARG A 195 -8.45 15.47 13.12
N VAL A 196 -7.74 16.04 12.17
CA VAL A 196 -6.32 15.71 11.94
C VAL A 196 -5.49 16.09 13.17
N SER A 197 -5.68 17.28 13.73
CA SER A 197 -4.96 17.73 14.94
C SER A 197 -5.22 16.82 16.13
N GLY A 198 -6.48 16.41 16.34
CA GLY A 198 -6.83 15.48 17.40
C GLY A 198 -6.19 14.11 17.24
N MET A 199 -6.13 13.57 16.02
CA MET A 199 -5.46 12.29 15.75
C MET A 199 -3.93 12.39 15.84
N VAL A 200 -3.33 13.52 15.47
CA VAL A 200 -1.90 13.80 15.70
C VAL A 200 -1.59 13.78 17.21
N GLU A 201 -2.45 14.36 18.02
CA GLU A 201 -2.28 14.37 19.48
C GLU A 201 -2.45 12.96 20.08
N LEU A 202 -3.46 12.21 19.68
CA LEU A 202 -3.63 10.80 20.09
C LEU A 202 -2.39 9.97 19.71
N ARG A 203 -1.88 10.13 18.51
CA ARG A 203 -0.66 9.46 18.07
C ARG A 203 0.55 9.78 18.96
N ARG A 204 0.72 11.06 19.33
CA ARG A 204 1.80 11.47 20.22
C ARG A 204 1.73 10.73 21.54
N ILE A 205 0.55 10.71 22.19
CA ILE A 205 0.34 10.05 23.47
C ILE A 205 0.55 8.54 23.37
N VAL A 206 0.05 7.89 22.29
CA VAL A 206 0.24 6.46 22.05
C VAL A 206 1.72 6.11 21.90
N ASN A 207 2.47 6.90 21.13
CA ASN A 207 3.91 6.66 20.95
C ASN A 207 4.67 6.83 22.26
N GLU A 208 4.36 7.84 23.07
CA GLU A 208 4.96 8.02 24.39
C GLU A 208 4.60 6.88 25.35
N LEU A 209 3.36 6.38 25.31
CA LEU A 209 2.96 5.23 26.11
C LEU A 209 3.73 3.97 25.72
N ILE A 210 3.90 3.73 24.42
CA ILE A 210 4.69 2.60 23.89
C ILE A 210 6.15 2.74 24.36
N GLU A 211 6.74 3.93 24.24
CA GLU A 211 8.10 4.20 24.72
C GLU A 211 8.25 3.90 26.22
N TYR A 212 7.32 4.39 27.06
CA TYR A 212 7.32 4.14 28.49
C TYR A 212 7.27 2.64 28.83
N GLN A 213 6.49 1.85 28.05
CA GLN A 213 6.39 0.41 28.25
C GLN A 213 7.65 -0.34 27.77
N LEU A 214 8.31 0.14 26.71
CA LEU A 214 9.50 -0.50 26.16
C LEU A 214 10.77 -0.20 26.97
N GLU A 215 10.83 0.98 27.62
CA GLU A 215 11.98 1.43 28.39
C GLU A 215 11.84 1.16 29.90
N ASP A 216 10.90 0.30 30.29
CA ASP A 216 10.67 -0.10 31.70
C ASP A 216 10.48 1.09 32.67
N TYR A 217 9.70 2.10 32.25
CA TYR A 217 9.33 3.20 33.16
C TYR A 217 8.50 2.69 34.34
N PRO A 218 8.51 3.40 35.48
CA PRO A 218 7.71 3.03 36.64
C PRO A 218 6.22 2.88 36.31
N ASP A 219 5.54 1.90 36.95
CA ASP A 219 4.14 1.56 36.70
C ASP A 219 3.19 2.76 36.89
N ASP A 220 3.47 3.62 37.84
CA ASP A 220 2.68 4.84 38.10
C ASP A 220 2.76 5.85 36.95
N MET A 221 3.91 5.95 36.28
CA MET A 221 4.08 6.79 35.09
C MET A 221 3.35 6.18 33.88
N ILE A 222 3.42 4.88 33.70
CA ILE A 222 2.67 4.17 32.65
C ILE A 222 1.17 4.36 32.86
N GLN A 223 0.67 4.18 34.09
CA GLN A 223 -0.74 4.39 34.43
C GLN A 223 -1.17 5.84 34.19
N ALA A 224 -0.35 6.82 34.57
CA ALA A 224 -0.65 8.22 34.30
C ALA A 224 -0.79 8.52 32.81
N LYS A 225 0.09 7.91 31.98
CA LYS A 225 0.03 8.06 30.52
C LYS A 225 -1.19 7.36 29.92
N GLN A 226 -1.63 6.22 30.47
CA GLN A 226 -2.87 5.56 30.06
C GLN A 226 -4.11 6.42 30.39
N VAL A 227 -4.13 7.08 31.55
CA VAL A 227 -5.21 8.02 31.91
C VAL A 227 -5.24 9.21 30.95
N GLU A 228 -4.06 9.76 30.59
CA GLU A 228 -3.95 10.84 29.60
C GLU A 228 -4.51 10.39 28.24
N LEU A 229 -4.14 9.18 27.77
CA LEU A 229 -4.63 8.63 26.51
C LEU A 229 -6.16 8.48 26.52
N ASN A 230 -6.72 7.90 27.57
CA ASN A 230 -8.17 7.72 27.68
C ASN A 230 -8.91 9.07 27.66
N ALA A 231 -8.42 10.05 28.41
CA ALA A 231 -9.01 11.39 28.43
C ALA A 231 -8.96 12.07 27.05
N ALA A 232 -7.83 11.95 26.34
CA ALA A 232 -7.68 12.49 24.99
C ALA A 232 -8.59 11.78 23.98
N TYR A 233 -8.70 10.45 24.08
CA TYR A 233 -9.59 9.64 23.25
C TYR A 233 -11.06 10.01 23.45
N ASP A 234 -11.51 10.10 24.72
CA ASP A 234 -12.89 10.47 25.05
C ASP A 234 -13.22 11.88 24.53
N ALA A 235 -12.28 12.82 24.70
CA ALA A 235 -12.46 14.19 24.20
C ALA A 235 -12.53 14.25 22.67
N PHE A 236 -11.70 13.44 21.98
CA PHE A 236 -11.72 13.33 20.53
C PHE A 236 -13.02 12.71 20.00
N THR A 237 -13.42 11.57 20.57
CA THR A 237 -14.59 10.81 20.10
C THR A 237 -15.90 11.52 20.40
N ALA A 238 -16.00 12.26 21.50
CA ALA A 238 -17.15 13.10 21.82
C ALA A 238 -17.45 14.15 20.72
N LYS A 239 -16.41 14.66 20.04
CA LYS A 239 -16.55 15.67 18.99
C LYS A 239 -16.60 15.09 17.58
N ASN A 240 -15.75 14.09 17.31
CA ASN A 240 -15.44 13.63 15.98
C ASN A 240 -15.97 12.21 15.69
N GLY A 241 -16.53 11.53 16.70
CA GLY A 241 -16.91 10.13 16.63
C GLY A 241 -15.69 9.21 16.61
N LEU A 242 -15.93 7.90 16.44
CA LEU A 242 -14.89 6.88 16.44
C LEU A 242 -13.79 7.15 15.42
N ILE A 243 -12.55 6.77 15.72
CA ILE A 243 -11.38 6.89 14.81
C ILE A 243 -11.67 6.15 13.50
N ASN A 244 -12.28 4.96 13.59
CA ASN A 244 -12.64 4.13 12.44
C ASN A 244 -13.80 4.67 11.58
N ASN A 245 -14.48 5.76 11.99
CA ASN A 245 -15.55 6.28 11.17
C ASN A 245 -15.04 6.85 9.83
N ARG A 246 -15.92 6.86 8.83
CA ARG A 246 -15.58 7.26 7.45
C ARG A 246 -14.94 8.65 7.37
N ALA A 247 -15.41 9.61 8.15
CA ALA A 247 -14.93 10.99 8.08
C ALA A 247 -13.50 11.12 8.65
N ASN A 248 -13.19 10.41 9.73
CA ASN A 248 -11.86 10.38 10.33
C ASN A 248 -10.89 9.58 9.45
N SER A 249 -11.35 8.43 8.91
CA SER A 249 -10.59 7.64 7.94
C SER A 249 -10.18 8.47 6.72
N GLN A 250 -11.12 9.19 6.11
CA GLN A 250 -10.82 10.03 4.95
C GLN A 250 -9.86 11.19 5.27
N ALA A 251 -9.94 11.75 6.48
CA ALA A 251 -9.09 12.86 6.88
C ALA A 251 -7.65 12.44 7.20
N PHE A 252 -7.42 11.19 7.62
CA PHE A 252 -6.14 10.73 8.16
C PHE A 252 -5.57 9.48 7.47
N ALA A 253 -6.22 8.97 6.41
CA ALA A 253 -5.80 7.74 5.72
C ALA A 253 -4.38 7.78 5.14
N ASP A 254 -3.87 8.98 4.81
CA ASP A 254 -2.53 9.17 4.27
C ASP A 254 -1.43 9.14 5.36
N ASP A 255 -1.81 9.23 6.64
CA ASP A 255 -0.86 9.14 7.75
C ASP A 255 -0.41 7.70 7.98
N SER A 256 0.89 7.49 8.03
CA SER A 256 1.50 6.18 8.25
C SER A 256 1.08 5.52 9.59
N SER A 257 0.55 6.30 10.53
CA SER A 257 0.12 5.85 11.86
C SER A 257 -1.39 5.59 11.96
N TYR A 258 -2.15 5.77 10.89
CA TYR A 258 -3.62 5.63 10.94
C TYR A 258 -4.05 4.27 11.52
N TYR A 259 -3.46 3.18 11.04
CA TYR A 259 -3.80 1.84 11.51
C TYR A 259 -3.41 1.57 12.98
N LEU A 260 -2.34 2.23 13.46
CA LEU A 260 -1.99 2.19 14.88
C LEU A 260 -3.09 2.84 15.74
N LEU A 261 -3.64 3.96 15.29
CA LEU A 261 -4.75 4.62 16.00
C LEU A 261 -6.04 3.79 15.93
N CYS A 262 -6.32 3.15 14.80
CA CYS A 262 -7.47 2.24 14.68
C CYS A 262 -7.42 1.07 15.67
N SER A 263 -6.24 0.64 16.09
CA SER A 263 -6.08 -0.44 17.07
C SER A 263 -6.50 -0.05 18.51
N LEU A 264 -6.75 1.23 18.77
CA LEU A 264 -7.36 1.69 20.02
C LEU A 264 -8.84 1.31 20.12
N GLU A 265 -9.47 0.97 19.00
CA GLU A 265 -10.89 0.63 18.91
C GLU A 265 -11.05 -0.85 18.59
N ASN A 266 -11.59 -1.61 19.53
CA ASN A 266 -11.98 -3.00 19.32
C ASN A 266 -13.47 -3.07 19.03
N LEU A 267 -13.81 -2.98 17.74
CA LEU A 267 -15.20 -2.95 17.31
C LEU A 267 -15.75 -4.38 17.18
N ASP A 268 -17.01 -4.59 17.62
CA ASP A 268 -17.76 -5.80 17.36
C ASP A 268 -18.20 -5.90 15.88
N GLU A 269 -18.91 -7.00 15.52
CA GLU A 269 -19.41 -7.23 14.15
C GLU A 269 -20.40 -6.16 13.68
N ASP A 270 -21.05 -5.45 14.61
CA ASP A 270 -22.01 -4.37 14.35
C ASP A 270 -21.34 -2.98 14.33
N GLY A 271 -20.04 -2.90 14.60
CA GLY A 271 -19.27 -1.65 14.61
C GLY A 271 -19.38 -0.84 15.90
N HIS A 272 -19.73 -1.48 17.02
CA HIS A 272 -19.75 -0.88 18.34
C HIS A 272 -18.47 -1.23 19.13
N LEU A 273 -18.07 -0.31 20.05
CA LEU A 273 -16.95 -0.51 20.98
C LEU A 273 -17.31 -1.51 22.07
#